data_e4328a180eb84de8133366d19679222a
#
_entry.id   e4328a180eb84de8133366d19679222a
#
_cell.length_a   1.000
_cell.length_b   1.000
_cell.length_c   1.000
_cell.angle_alpha   90.00
_cell.angle_beta   90.00
_cell.angle_gamma   90.00
#
_symmetry.space_group_name_H-M   'P 1'
#
loop_
_entity.id
_entity.type
_entity.pdbx_description
1 polymer ?
#
loop_
_entity_poly.entity_id
_entity_poly.type
_entity_poly.pdbx_seq_one_letter_code
_entity_poly.pdbx_strand_id
1 'polypeptide(L)'
;NKKYSQFDGPVVLSYAGAGLMIAAELLKNDPLWMKKDQDYFKTWTIQVYQKATHFLRERANNLADWSRFANLLSANFLDDQKELSFTIALIKADLFEKIAVDGHLIEEVKREEKGLWYTYFSLAPLTASMWCIYNATGENLFMVSKDGKSVRKAIDYLYYYNQHPTEWPWFHHPDVDMLNLDAGVWPSNLLEAMKDIYKTHQFDSYLPRY
;
A
#
# COMPACT_ATOMS: atom_id res chain seq x y z
N ASN A 1 1.66 -13.62 -29.07
CA ASN A 1 2.16 -13.96 -27.74
C ASN A 1 3.14 -12.90 -27.29
N LYS A 2 2.63 -11.77 -26.71
CA LYS A 2 3.51 -10.86 -25.98
C LYS A 2 3.96 -11.63 -24.73
N LYS A 3 5.24 -11.95 -24.64
CA LYS A 3 5.84 -12.40 -23.39
C LYS A 3 5.75 -11.20 -22.42
N TYR A 4 4.86 -11.27 -21.44
CA TYR A 4 4.93 -10.36 -20.31
C TYR A 4 6.30 -10.54 -19.65
N SER A 5 6.96 -9.45 -19.29
CA SER A 5 8.22 -9.57 -18.57
C SER A 5 7.94 -10.32 -17.27
N GLN A 6 8.84 -11.22 -16.87
CA GLN A 6 8.69 -11.96 -15.60
C GLN A 6 8.61 -11.04 -14.39
N PHE A 7 8.99 -9.78 -14.57
CA PHE A 7 9.00 -8.75 -13.52
C PHE A 7 7.67 -7.98 -13.46
N ASP A 8 7.11 -7.55 -14.60
CA ASP A 8 5.91 -6.70 -14.63
C ASP A 8 4.65 -7.45 -14.18
N GLY A 9 4.53 -8.73 -14.50
CA GLY A 9 3.41 -9.56 -14.09
C GLY A 9 3.18 -9.59 -12.59
N PRO A 10 4.17 -9.92 -11.76
CA PRO A 10 4.07 -9.88 -10.29
C PRO A 10 3.70 -8.50 -9.74
N VAL A 11 4.28 -7.42 -10.27
CA VAL A 11 3.97 -6.04 -9.85
C VAL A 11 2.51 -5.70 -10.13
N VAL A 12 2.08 -5.89 -11.38
CA VAL A 12 0.68 -5.60 -11.79
C VAL A 12 -0.30 -6.45 -10.98
N LEU A 13 0.01 -7.73 -10.78
CA LEU A 13 -0.87 -8.61 -10.02
C LEU A 13 -0.96 -8.20 -8.54
N SER A 14 0.12 -7.66 -7.96
CA SER A 14 0.11 -7.18 -6.58
C SER A 14 -0.85 -6.00 -6.38
N TYR A 15 -0.78 -4.96 -7.21
CA TYR A 15 -1.64 -3.79 -7.00
C TYR A 15 -3.02 -3.94 -7.64
N ALA A 16 -3.15 -4.45 -8.87
CA ALA A 16 -4.45 -4.60 -9.53
C ALA A 16 -5.24 -5.79 -8.94
N GLY A 17 -4.55 -6.88 -8.57
CA GLY A 17 -5.18 -8.05 -7.98
C GLY A 17 -5.67 -7.84 -6.54
N ALA A 18 -5.18 -6.82 -5.83
CA ALA A 18 -5.66 -6.49 -4.49
C ALA A 18 -7.19 -6.25 -4.48
N GLY A 19 -7.71 -5.53 -5.49
CA GLY A 19 -9.16 -5.33 -5.63
C GLY A 19 -9.96 -6.62 -5.78
N LEU A 20 -9.40 -7.64 -6.46
CA LEU A 20 -10.03 -8.96 -6.57
C LEU A 20 -10.09 -9.69 -5.21
N MET A 21 -9.04 -9.58 -4.40
CA MET A 21 -9.00 -10.17 -3.06
C MET A 21 -10.02 -9.50 -2.12
N ILE A 22 -10.12 -8.17 -2.16
CA ILE A 22 -11.11 -7.42 -1.38
C ILE A 22 -12.54 -7.83 -1.81
N ALA A 23 -12.81 -7.88 -3.12
CA ALA A 23 -14.11 -8.29 -3.63
C ALA A 23 -14.44 -9.73 -3.22
N ALA A 24 -13.48 -10.65 -3.28
CA ALA A 24 -13.66 -12.03 -2.87
C ALA A 24 -13.99 -12.16 -1.38
N GLU A 25 -13.34 -11.38 -0.52
CA GLU A 25 -13.64 -11.37 0.92
C GLU A 25 -15.05 -10.82 1.20
N LEU A 26 -15.44 -9.74 0.53
CA LEU A 26 -16.79 -9.16 0.66
C LEU A 26 -17.89 -10.12 0.20
N LEU A 27 -17.62 -10.91 -0.82
CA LEU A 27 -18.57 -11.85 -1.40
C LEU A 27 -18.51 -13.26 -0.78
N LYS A 28 -17.60 -13.51 0.13
CA LYS A 28 -17.31 -14.84 0.71
C LYS A 28 -18.57 -15.57 1.21
N ASN A 29 -19.53 -14.82 1.74
CA ASN A 29 -20.78 -15.36 2.28
C ASN A 29 -22.01 -15.09 1.38
N ASP A 30 -21.80 -14.58 0.16
CA ASP A 30 -22.91 -14.34 -0.78
C ASP A 30 -23.44 -15.68 -1.32
N PRO A 31 -24.76 -15.96 -1.19
CA PRO A 31 -25.36 -17.22 -1.65
C PRO A 31 -25.27 -17.42 -3.16
N LEU A 32 -25.05 -16.35 -3.94
CA LEU A 32 -24.88 -16.43 -5.39
C LEU A 32 -23.46 -16.85 -5.79
N TRP A 33 -22.47 -16.72 -4.89
CA TRP A 33 -21.13 -17.21 -5.15
C TRP A 33 -21.01 -18.69 -4.75
N MET A 34 -21.26 -19.56 -5.73
CA MET A 34 -21.33 -21.00 -5.50
C MET A 34 -20.02 -21.55 -4.92
N LYS A 35 -20.14 -22.53 -4.03
CA LYS A 35 -18.99 -23.19 -3.37
C LYS A 35 -17.92 -23.66 -4.36
N LYS A 36 -18.34 -24.23 -5.50
CA LYS A 36 -17.44 -24.68 -6.56
C LYS A 36 -16.57 -23.53 -7.10
N ASP A 37 -17.17 -22.37 -7.31
CA ASP A 37 -16.44 -21.20 -7.87
C ASP A 37 -15.53 -20.60 -6.83
N GLN A 38 -15.92 -20.59 -5.54
CA GLN A 38 -15.03 -20.23 -4.44
C GLN A 38 -13.80 -21.14 -4.36
N ASP A 39 -13.97 -22.46 -4.54
CA ASP A 39 -12.86 -23.41 -4.51
C ASP A 39 -11.90 -23.24 -5.71
N TYR A 40 -12.42 -22.92 -6.88
CA TYR A 40 -11.58 -22.53 -8.02
C TYR A 40 -10.82 -21.24 -7.75
N PHE A 41 -11.47 -20.24 -7.18
CA PHE A 41 -10.80 -18.98 -6.86
C PHE A 41 -9.73 -19.16 -5.78
N LYS A 42 -10.00 -19.97 -4.73
CA LYS A 42 -8.98 -20.34 -3.73
C LYS A 42 -7.78 -21.03 -4.37
N THR A 43 -8.03 -21.96 -5.28
CA THR A 43 -6.97 -22.68 -6.00
C THR A 43 -6.13 -21.71 -6.83
N TRP A 44 -6.75 -20.80 -7.56
CA TRP A 44 -6.06 -19.75 -8.32
C TRP A 44 -5.27 -18.83 -7.39
N THR A 45 -5.84 -18.44 -6.26
CA THR A 45 -5.15 -17.60 -5.28
C THR A 45 -3.86 -18.25 -4.80
N ILE A 46 -3.87 -19.54 -4.47
CA ILE A 46 -2.69 -20.27 -4.00
C ILE A 46 -1.67 -20.48 -5.14
N GLN A 47 -2.14 -20.95 -6.30
CA GLN A 47 -1.25 -21.43 -7.36
C GLN A 47 -0.69 -20.31 -8.25
N VAL A 48 -1.39 -19.19 -8.36
CA VAL A 48 -1.04 -18.09 -9.25
C VAL A 48 -0.76 -16.82 -8.47
N TYR A 49 -1.75 -16.32 -7.73
CA TYR A 49 -1.68 -15.02 -7.08
C TYR A 49 -0.56 -14.95 -6.03
N GLN A 50 -0.58 -15.83 -5.04
CA GLN A 50 0.45 -15.86 -3.99
C GLN A 50 1.85 -16.13 -4.55
N LYS A 51 2.00 -17.03 -5.52
CA LYS A 51 3.33 -17.27 -6.14
C LYS A 51 3.90 -16.03 -6.80
N ALA A 52 3.07 -15.24 -7.45
CA ALA A 52 3.50 -14.00 -8.08
C ALA A 52 3.80 -12.91 -7.02
N THR A 53 2.92 -12.75 -6.04
CA THR A 53 3.08 -11.69 -5.03
C THR A 53 4.22 -12.00 -4.04
N HIS A 54 4.49 -13.25 -3.68
CA HIS A 54 5.63 -13.62 -2.83
C HIS A 54 6.99 -13.23 -3.43
N PHE A 55 7.09 -13.16 -4.75
CA PHE A 55 8.34 -12.85 -5.44
C PHE A 55 8.92 -11.46 -5.10
N LEU A 56 8.06 -10.51 -4.73
CA LEU A 56 8.47 -9.12 -4.48
C LEU A 56 8.51 -8.74 -3.00
N ARG A 57 7.98 -9.56 -2.10
CA ARG A 57 7.73 -9.20 -0.69
C ARG A 57 8.97 -8.87 0.14
N GLU A 58 10.16 -9.26 -0.33
CA GLU A 58 11.44 -9.00 0.35
C GLU A 58 12.22 -7.83 -0.25
N ARG A 59 11.63 -7.09 -1.20
CA ARG A 59 12.22 -5.85 -1.70
C ARG A 59 12.16 -4.75 -0.65
N ALA A 60 12.96 -3.70 -0.83
CA ALA A 60 13.01 -2.58 0.13
C ALA A 60 12.09 -1.40 -0.24
N ASN A 61 11.44 -1.42 -1.39
CA ASN A 61 10.69 -0.31 -1.97
C ASN A 61 9.18 -0.64 -2.12
N ASN A 62 8.44 0.24 -2.79
CA ASN A 62 7.00 0.10 -3.07
C ASN A 62 6.58 -1.29 -3.59
N LEU A 63 7.47 -2.01 -4.28
CA LEU A 63 7.18 -3.37 -4.77
C LEU A 63 6.90 -4.33 -3.62
N ALA A 64 7.66 -4.21 -2.52
CA ALA A 64 7.40 -4.98 -1.31
C ALA A 64 6.10 -4.54 -0.64
N ASP A 65 5.80 -3.25 -0.59
CA ASP A 65 4.60 -2.74 0.07
C ASP A 65 3.33 -3.25 -0.62
N TRP A 66 3.27 -3.18 -1.96
CA TRP A 66 2.16 -3.76 -2.73
C TRP A 66 2.08 -5.28 -2.58
N SER A 67 3.22 -5.95 -2.63
CA SER A 67 3.29 -7.40 -2.47
C SER A 67 2.80 -7.86 -1.10
N ARG A 68 3.24 -7.20 -0.03
CA ARG A 68 2.82 -7.53 1.35
C ARG A 68 1.34 -7.22 1.58
N PHE A 69 0.82 -6.13 1.03
CA PHE A 69 -0.61 -5.85 1.05
C PHE A 69 -1.40 -6.97 0.37
N ALA A 70 -0.98 -7.38 -0.84
CA ALA A 70 -1.58 -8.49 -1.56
C ALA A 70 -1.53 -9.82 -0.77
N ASN A 71 -0.42 -10.07 -0.07
CA ASN A 71 -0.24 -11.28 0.75
C ASN A 71 -1.13 -11.26 2.01
N LEU A 72 -1.28 -10.10 2.68
CA LEU A 72 -2.22 -9.98 3.80
C LEU A 72 -3.65 -10.28 3.36
N LEU A 73 -4.09 -9.71 2.24
CA LEU A 73 -5.44 -9.92 1.71
C LEU A 73 -5.67 -11.39 1.33
N SER A 74 -4.71 -12.01 0.63
CA SER A 74 -4.84 -13.41 0.23
C SER A 74 -4.77 -14.37 1.40
N ALA A 75 -3.92 -14.11 2.38
CA ALA A 75 -3.82 -14.91 3.61
C ALA A 75 -5.13 -14.83 4.42
N ASN A 76 -5.72 -13.65 4.54
CA ASN A 76 -7.02 -13.47 5.20
C ASN A 76 -8.13 -14.24 4.47
N PHE A 77 -8.22 -14.11 3.15
CA PHE A 77 -9.22 -14.80 2.34
C PHE A 77 -9.11 -16.34 2.44
N LEU A 78 -7.88 -16.85 2.56
CA LEU A 78 -7.60 -18.30 2.67
C LEU A 78 -7.64 -18.82 4.11
N ASP A 79 -7.82 -17.97 5.10
CA ASP A 79 -7.70 -18.27 6.52
C ASP A 79 -6.29 -18.82 6.90
N ASP A 80 -5.24 -18.39 6.14
CA ASP A 80 -3.83 -18.80 6.33
C ASP A 80 -3.15 -17.95 7.39
N GLN A 81 -3.26 -18.35 8.65
CA GLN A 81 -2.67 -17.66 9.80
C GLN A 81 -1.13 -17.64 9.77
N LYS A 82 -0.52 -18.63 9.13
CA LYS A 82 0.95 -18.71 9.03
C LYS A 82 1.47 -17.63 8.08
N GLU A 83 0.89 -17.51 6.88
CA GLU A 83 1.26 -16.49 5.91
C GLU A 83 0.91 -15.10 6.44
N LEU A 84 -0.25 -14.95 7.08
CA LEU A 84 -0.67 -13.69 7.71
C LEU A 84 0.39 -13.21 8.73
N SER A 85 0.75 -14.06 9.68
CA SER A 85 1.73 -13.74 10.73
C SER A 85 3.12 -13.44 10.15
N PHE A 86 3.54 -14.19 9.14
CA PHE A 86 4.82 -13.98 8.47
C PHE A 86 4.86 -12.63 7.76
N THR A 87 3.83 -12.29 7.02
CA THR A 87 3.75 -11.01 6.30
C THR A 87 3.69 -9.82 7.28
N ILE A 88 2.95 -9.93 8.38
CA ILE A 88 2.93 -8.92 9.45
C ILE A 88 4.35 -8.71 10.01
N ALA A 89 5.08 -9.78 10.27
CA ALA A 89 6.45 -9.69 10.78
C ALA A 89 7.39 -8.97 9.81
N LEU A 90 7.29 -9.21 8.50
CA LEU A 90 8.06 -8.51 7.48
C LEU A 90 7.76 -6.99 7.47
N ILE A 91 6.48 -6.61 7.53
CA ILE A 91 6.08 -5.20 7.56
C ILE A 91 6.65 -4.51 8.80
N LYS A 92 6.52 -5.11 9.97
CA LYS A 92 7.01 -4.54 11.23
C LYS A 92 8.54 -4.43 11.27
N ALA A 93 9.25 -5.38 10.67
CA ALA A 93 10.71 -5.43 10.69
C ALA A 93 11.33 -4.23 9.94
N ASP A 94 10.74 -3.82 8.82
CA ASP A 94 11.31 -2.76 7.99
C ASP A 94 10.55 -1.41 8.03
N LEU A 95 9.46 -1.32 8.80
CA LEU A 95 8.61 -0.12 8.84
C LEU A 95 9.41 1.16 9.07
N PHE A 96 10.32 1.16 10.03
CA PHE A 96 11.14 2.33 10.36
C PHE A 96 12.50 2.35 9.64
N GLU A 97 12.87 1.27 8.97
CA GLU A 97 14.10 1.22 8.16
C GLU A 97 13.90 1.95 6.82
N LYS A 98 12.69 1.95 6.28
CA LYS A 98 12.35 2.62 5.03
C LYS A 98 12.02 4.12 5.17
N ILE A 99 11.74 4.60 6.38
CA ILE A 99 11.38 5.99 6.66
C ILE A 99 12.59 6.71 7.27
N ALA A 100 12.97 7.86 6.73
CA ALA A 100 13.99 8.72 7.31
C ALA A 100 13.41 9.60 8.44
N VAL A 101 14.28 10.25 9.22
CA VAL A 101 13.89 11.07 10.38
C VAL A 101 13.02 12.28 9.98
N ASP A 102 13.24 12.82 8.78
CA ASP A 102 12.43 13.91 8.22
C ASP A 102 11.12 13.44 7.57
N GLY A 103 10.95 12.13 7.37
CA GLY A 103 9.74 11.52 6.82
C GLY A 103 9.88 11.02 5.38
N HIS A 104 10.96 11.33 4.64
CA HIS A 104 11.07 10.80 3.28
C HIS A 104 11.23 9.26 3.27
N LEU A 105 10.74 8.62 2.20
CA LEU A 105 10.94 7.20 1.96
C LEU A 105 12.25 6.99 1.20
N ILE A 106 13.22 6.36 1.86
CA ILE A 106 14.63 6.26 1.44
C ILE A 106 14.79 5.69 0.03
N GLU A 107 14.02 4.68 -0.34
CA GLU A 107 14.12 4.05 -1.66
C GLU A 107 13.31 4.77 -2.74
N GLU A 108 12.23 5.46 -2.36
CA GLU A 108 11.34 6.10 -3.33
C GLU A 108 11.89 7.43 -3.84
N VAL A 109 12.56 8.20 -2.99
CA VAL A 109 13.18 9.46 -3.41
C VAL A 109 14.31 9.28 -4.43
N LYS A 110 14.89 8.07 -4.52
CA LYS A 110 15.90 7.72 -5.53
C LYS A 110 15.33 7.59 -6.95
N ARG A 111 14.01 7.74 -7.12
CA ARG A 111 13.32 7.60 -8.42
C ARG A 111 13.32 8.92 -9.21
N GLU A 112 14.19 9.86 -8.87
CA GLU A 112 14.38 11.13 -9.56
C GLU A 112 13.07 11.91 -9.73
N GLU A 113 12.67 12.26 -10.95
CA GLU A 113 11.43 12.96 -11.27
C GLU A 113 10.17 12.31 -10.70
N LYS A 114 10.18 10.97 -10.58
CA LYS A 114 9.04 10.18 -10.08
C LYS A 114 9.07 9.93 -8.58
N GLY A 115 10.06 10.45 -7.85
CA GLY A 115 10.25 10.16 -6.43
C GLY A 115 9.04 10.55 -5.58
N LEU A 116 8.41 11.68 -5.87
CA LEU A 116 7.22 12.13 -5.17
C LEU A 116 6.03 11.19 -5.40
N TRP A 117 5.78 10.80 -6.64
CA TRP A 117 4.74 9.85 -6.99
C TRP A 117 4.98 8.46 -6.37
N TYR A 118 6.24 7.96 -6.39
CA TYR A 118 6.56 6.67 -5.79
C TYR A 118 6.47 6.69 -4.26
N THR A 119 6.72 7.84 -3.61
CA THR A 119 6.46 8.02 -2.18
C THR A 119 4.98 7.75 -1.87
N TYR A 120 4.06 8.34 -2.63
CA TYR A 120 2.65 8.03 -2.53
C TYR A 120 2.37 6.56 -2.85
N PHE A 121 2.91 6.02 -3.95
CA PHE A 121 2.68 4.65 -4.42
C PHE A 121 3.17 3.58 -3.43
N SER A 122 4.09 3.92 -2.55
CA SER A 122 4.52 3.09 -1.42
C SER A 122 3.62 3.28 -0.19
N LEU A 123 3.28 4.52 0.18
CA LEU A 123 2.47 4.81 1.36
C LEU A 123 1.04 4.25 1.25
N ALA A 124 0.45 4.22 0.07
CA ALA A 124 -0.90 3.70 -0.14
C ALA A 124 -1.04 2.22 0.31
N PRO A 125 -0.27 1.25 -0.22
CA PRO A 125 -0.35 -0.13 0.24
C PRO A 125 0.22 -0.34 1.64
N LEU A 126 1.20 0.45 2.07
CA LEU A 126 1.74 0.38 3.43
C LEU A 126 0.66 0.71 4.47
N THR A 127 -0.04 1.83 4.30
CA THR A 127 -1.11 2.25 5.23
C THR A 127 -2.32 1.30 5.17
N ALA A 128 -2.68 0.80 3.97
CA ALA A 128 -3.70 -0.22 3.82
C ALA A 128 -3.31 -1.52 4.56
N SER A 129 -2.05 -1.93 4.48
CA SER A 129 -1.52 -3.08 5.25
C SER A 129 -1.60 -2.85 6.75
N MET A 130 -1.26 -1.65 7.23
CA MET A 130 -1.37 -1.31 8.65
C MET A 130 -2.82 -1.36 9.14
N TRP A 131 -3.78 -0.97 8.30
CA TRP A 131 -5.20 -1.11 8.59
C TRP A 131 -5.64 -2.57 8.66
N CYS A 132 -5.15 -3.42 7.74
CA CYS A 132 -5.38 -4.87 7.81
C CYS A 132 -4.80 -5.47 9.10
N ILE A 133 -3.60 -5.07 9.50
CA ILE A 133 -2.95 -5.53 10.75
C ILE A 133 -3.80 -5.12 11.96
N TYR A 134 -4.23 -3.87 12.01
CA TYR A 134 -5.09 -3.38 13.10
C TYR A 134 -6.38 -4.20 13.22
N ASN A 135 -7.05 -4.48 12.12
CA ASN A 135 -8.27 -5.29 12.12
C ASN A 135 -8.02 -6.75 12.51
N ALA A 136 -6.89 -7.32 12.12
CA ALA A 136 -6.58 -8.73 12.39
C ALA A 136 -6.04 -8.96 13.81
N THR A 137 -5.35 -7.98 14.41
CA THR A 137 -4.59 -8.18 15.65
C THR A 137 -4.91 -7.18 16.76
N GLY A 138 -5.56 -6.06 16.46
CA GLY A 138 -5.75 -4.92 17.36
C GLY A 138 -4.49 -4.03 17.49
N GLU A 139 -3.37 -4.37 16.85
CA GLU A 139 -2.11 -3.61 16.94
C GLU A 139 -2.18 -2.36 16.05
N ASN A 140 -2.10 -1.19 16.65
CA ASN A 140 -2.20 0.09 15.96
C ASN A 140 -0.81 0.65 15.60
N LEU A 141 -0.31 0.29 14.41
CA LEU A 141 1.00 0.76 13.92
C LEU A 141 1.00 2.25 13.53
N PHE A 142 -0.15 2.88 13.32
CA PHE A 142 -0.23 4.31 12.99
C PHE A 142 0.25 5.21 14.13
N MET A 143 0.16 4.74 15.37
CA MET A 143 0.52 5.50 16.56
C MET A 143 1.94 5.17 17.07
N VAL A 144 2.66 4.27 16.37
CA VAL A 144 4.01 3.88 16.77
C VAL A 144 5.05 4.83 16.15
N SER A 145 6.05 5.18 16.94
CA SER A 145 7.25 5.90 16.49
C SER A 145 8.51 5.23 17.03
N LYS A 146 9.60 5.31 16.27
CA LYS A 146 10.91 4.79 16.65
C LYS A 146 12.00 5.75 16.16
N ASP A 147 12.89 6.17 17.03
CA ASP A 147 14.05 7.03 16.69
C ASP A 147 13.67 8.28 15.90
N GLY A 148 12.56 8.90 16.26
CA GLY A 148 12.04 10.10 15.60
C GLY A 148 11.35 9.85 14.25
N LYS A 149 11.20 8.60 13.82
CA LYS A 149 10.53 8.17 12.59
C LYS A 149 9.10 7.71 12.88
N SER A 150 8.17 7.98 11.98
CA SER A 150 6.79 7.48 12.05
C SER A 150 6.14 7.55 10.66
N VAL A 151 5.09 6.75 10.46
CA VAL A 151 4.29 6.82 9.23
C VAL A 151 3.60 8.17 9.11
N ARG A 152 3.19 8.78 10.23
CA ARG A 152 2.64 10.14 10.24
C ARG A 152 3.60 11.14 9.59
N LYS A 153 4.88 11.12 9.93
CA LYS A 153 5.88 11.99 9.30
C LYS A 153 6.02 11.76 7.80
N ALA A 154 5.92 10.49 7.35
CA ALA A 154 5.99 10.21 5.93
C ALA A 154 4.75 10.72 5.17
N ILE A 155 3.57 10.66 5.78
CA ILE A 155 2.35 11.27 5.23
C ILE A 155 2.46 12.80 5.21
N ASP A 156 2.96 13.42 6.27
CA ASP A 156 3.15 14.88 6.34
C ASP A 156 4.18 15.36 5.31
N TYR A 157 5.24 14.56 5.07
CA TYR A 157 6.25 14.81 4.04
C TYR A 157 5.63 14.77 2.63
N LEU A 158 4.88 13.72 2.32
CA LEU A 158 4.16 13.60 1.06
C LEU A 158 3.18 14.76 0.87
N TYR A 159 2.39 15.08 1.88
CA TYR A 159 1.40 16.15 1.86
C TYR A 159 2.05 17.50 1.57
N TYR A 160 3.14 17.84 2.26
CA TYR A 160 3.86 19.09 2.07
C TYR A 160 4.34 19.26 0.62
N TYR A 161 5.05 18.27 0.10
CA TYR A 161 5.61 18.37 -1.25
C TYR A 161 4.58 18.21 -2.38
N ASN A 162 3.43 17.63 -2.11
CA ASN A 162 2.30 17.71 -3.04
C ASN A 162 1.79 19.15 -3.23
N GLN A 163 1.84 19.95 -2.16
CA GLN A 163 1.46 21.37 -2.23
C GLN A 163 2.60 22.28 -2.71
N HIS A 164 3.84 21.85 -2.51
CA HIS A 164 5.05 22.60 -2.82
C HIS A 164 6.03 21.79 -3.69
N PRO A 165 5.62 21.31 -4.88
CA PRO A 165 6.45 20.40 -5.69
C PRO A 165 7.74 21.04 -6.16
N THR A 166 7.79 22.37 -6.31
CA THR A 166 9.01 23.11 -6.68
C THR A 166 10.07 23.12 -5.59
N GLU A 167 9.71 22.80 -4.36
CA GLU A 167 10.62 22.68 -3.21
C GLU A 167 11.12 21.23 -3.00
N TRP A 168 10.71 20.28 -3.87
CA TRP A 168 11.15 18.89 -3.77
C TRP A 168 12.68 18.76 -3.81
N PRO A 169 13.34 18.29 -2.74
CA PRO A 169 14.79 18.40 -2.62
C PRO A 169 15.55 17.35 -3.42
N TRP A 170 14.87 16.34 -3.95
CA TRP A 170 15.51 15.19 -4.58
C TRP A 170 15.64 15.32 -6.09
N PHE A 171 14.87 16.22 -6.70
CA PHE A 171 14.89 16.47 -8.13
C PHE A 171 14.29 17.83 -8.47
N HIS A 172 14.92 18.62 -9.37
CA HIS A 172 14.51 20.00 -9.67
C HIS A 172 13.13 20.14 -10.33
N HIS A 173 12.71 19.14 -11.08
CA HIS A 173 11.41 19.12 -11.78
C HIS A 173 10.72 17.79 -11.53
N PRO A 174 10.13 17.59 -10.33
CA PRO A 174 9.40 16.36 -10.04
C PRO A 174 8.20 16.24 -10.99
N ASP A 175 7.91 15.02 -11.41
CA ASP A 175 6.72 14.70 -12.20
C ASP A 175 5.47 14.81 -11.31
N VAL A 176 4.79 15.95 -11.44
CA VAL A 176 3.56 16.26 -10.69
C VAL A 176 2.29 15.93 -11.48
N ASP A 177 2.38 15.66 -12.77
CA ASP A 177 1.23 15.31 -13.61
C ASP A 177 0.61 13.97 -13.17
N MET A 178 1.41 13.13 -12.51
CA MET A 178 0.94 11.88 -11.93
C MET A 178 0.24 12.03 -10.57
N LEU A 179 0.29 13.22 -9.96
CA LEU A 179 -0.37 13.53 -8.70
C LEU A 179 -1.70 14.21 -9.01
N ASN A 180 -2.70 13.41 -9.32
CA ASN A 180 -4.05 13.94 -9.46
C ASN A 180 -4.57 14.36 -8.08
N LEU A 181 -4.92 15.64 -7.93
CA LEU A 181 -5.41 16.26 -6.70
C LEU A 181 -6.94 16.31 -6.64
N ASP A 182 -7.64 15.75 -7.64
CA ASP A 182 -9.09 15.70 -7.65
C ASP A 182 -9.62 14.76 -6.55
N ALA A 183 -10.78 15.09 -6.03
CA ALA A 183 -11.44 14.31 -4.99
C ALA A 183 -11.73 12.87 -5.43
N GLY A 184 -11.50 11.91 -4.54
CA GLY A 184 -11.78 10.50 -4.77
C GLY A 184 -10.77 9.75 -5.65
N VAL A 185 -9.71 10.44 -6.11
CA VAL A 185 -8.60 9.85 -6.85
C VAL A 185 -7.29 9.96 -6.07
N TRP A 186 -6.24 9.39 -6.58
CA TRP A 186 -4.91 9.46 -6.00
C TRP A 186 -4.33 10.88 -6.10
N PRO A 187 -3.67 11.41 -5.03
CA PRO A 187 -3.46 10.84 -3.68
C PRO A 187 -4.55 11.21 -2.67
N SER A 188 -5.64 11.86 -3.06
CA SER A 188 -6.66 12.36 -2.13
C SER A 188 -7.28 11.25 -1.28
N ASN A 189 -7.51 10.06 -1.84
CA ASN A 189 -8.06 8.92 -1.10
C ASN A 189 -7.15 8.44 0.04
N LEU A 190 -5.82 8.50 -0.13
CA LEU A 190 -4.89 8.22 0.95
C LEU A 190 -5.01 9.25 2.07
N LEU A 191 -5.04 10.53 1.72
CA LEU A 191 -5.12 11.63 2.69
C LEU A 191 -6.47 11.64 3.41
N GLU A 192 -7.57 11.28 2.73
CA GLU A 192 -8.89 11.08 3.33
C GLU A 192 -8.85 10.00 4.42
N ALA A 193 -8.30 8.82 4.12
CA ALA A 193 -8.14 7.75 5.11
C ALA A 193 -7.25 8.18 6.29
N MET A 194 -6.15 8.89 6.02
CA MET A 194 -5.24 9.37 7.06
C MET A 194 -5.86 10.46 7.94
N LYS A 195 -6.74 11.30 7.39
CA LYS A 195 -7.51 12.26 8.17
C LYS A 195 -8.31 11.56 9.27
N ASP A 196 -9.01 10.50 8.93
CA ASP A 196 -9.84 9.77 9.88
C ASP A 196 -9.03 8.99 10.92
N ILE A 197 -7.90 8.42 10.51
CA ILE A 197 -6.99 7.70 11.41
C ILE A 197 -6.35 8.64 12.42
N TYR A 198 -5.82 9.79 11.96
CA TYR A 198 -5.10 10.74 12.81
C TYR A 198 -6.01 11.82 13.43
N LYS A 199 -7.31 11.84 13.12
CA LYS A 199 -8.28 12.85 13.58
C LYS A 199 -7.77 14.29 13.36
N THR A 200 -7.33 14.57 12.14
CA THR A 200 -6.72 15.84 11.75
C THR A 200 -7.53 16.56 10.68
N HIS A 201 -7.53 17.90 10.71
CA HIS A 201 -8.09 18.77 9.66
C HIS A 201 -7.04 19.19 8.61
N GLN A 202 -5.79 18.78 8.79
CA GLN A 202 -4.68 19.18 7.92
C GLN A 202 -4.92 18.85 6.43
N PHE A 203 -5.62 17.76 6.16
CA PHE A 203 -5.84 17.25 4.80
C PHE A 203 -7.16 17.69 4.17
N ASP A 204 -7.94 18.57 4.82
CA ASP A 204 -9.28 18.97 4.36
C ASP A 204 -9.30 19.63 2.97
N SER A 205 -8.19 20.24 2.55
CA SER A 205 -8.06 20.83 1.20
C SER A 205 -8.09 19.81 0.05
N TYR A 206 -7.82 18.54 0.35
CA TYR A 206 -7.82 17.44 -0.62
C TYR A 206 -9.10 16.60 -0.58
N LEU A 207 -10.03 16.93 0.32
CA LEU A 207 -11.24 16.14 0.47
C LEU A 207 -12.33 16.61 -0.49
N PRO A 208 -13.17 15.67 -0.98
CA PRO A 208 -14.35 16.06 -1.73
C PRO A 208 -15.22 17.02 -0.88
N ARG A 209 -15.61 18.13 -1.47
CA ARG A 209 -16.65 18.99 -0.92
C ARG A 209 -17.99 18.41 -1.39
N TYR A 210 -18.62 17.61 -0.54
CA TYR A 210 -19.98 17.13 -0.74
C TYR A 210 -20.99 18.25 -0.50
#